data_a3996fa0ed16ae5a3076bed91163215d
#
_entry.id   a3996fa0ed16ae5a3076bed91163215d
#
_cell.length_a   1.000
_cell.length_b   1.000
_cell.length_c   1.000
_cell.angle_alpha   90.00
_cell.angle_beta   90.00
_cell.angle_gamma   90.00
#
_symmetry.space_group_name_H-M   'P 1'
#
loop_
_entity.id
_entity.type
_entity.pdbx_description
1 polymer ?
#
loop_
_entity_poly.entity_id
_entity_poly.type
_entity_poly.pdbx_seq_one_letter_code
_entity_poly.pdbx_strand_id
1 'polypeptide(L)'
;MKGQVLVVPFNLEAKKSTGRAWKDSLFACTRYGLIHPSLVCACCCPLILLGQIMTRLKMDWRGNETSPVEWNKTFRTMLLVGLFSKIMIWASKGSILYAVLEWSYVSYLVFLLVKVRKYVRDRDQIPSEGYSALEDIGVSNCCIPCATSQLARQTANYDQEIAYFLTQDGLSPNRAYAVTTDNEDVELV
;
A
#
# COMPACT_ATOMS: atom_id res chain seq x y z
N MET A 1 -29.86 -17.39 24.03
CA MET A 1 -28.79 -18.00 23.22
C MET A 1 -27.77 -16.93 22.90
N LYS A 2 -26.58 -16.96 23.50
CA LYS A 2 -25.52 -15.98 23.29
C LYS A 2 -24.77 -16.42 22.04
N GLY A 3 -24.92 -15.69 20.92
CA GLY A 3 -24.14 -15.92 19.71
C GLY A 3 -22.66 -15.63 20.00
N GLN A 4 -21.83 -16.66 20.01
CA GLN A 4 -20.39 -16.50 20.00
C GLN A 4 -19.99 -16.00 18.60
N VAL A 5 -19.52 -14.74 18.53
CA VAL A 5 -18.86 -14.23 17.34
C VAL A 5 -17.51 -14.97 17.27
N LEU A 6 -17.44 -15.94 16.39
CA LEU A 6 -16.21 -16.64 16.06
C LEU A 6 -15.30 -15.65 15.32
N VAL A 7 -14.41 -14.99 16.03
CA VAL A 7 -13.34 -14.20 15.42
C VAL A 7 -12.35 -15.20 14.84
N VAL A 8 -12.59 -15.58 13.57
CA VAL A 8 -11.59 -16.34 12.81
C VAL A 8 -10.36 -15.45 12.68
N PRO A 9 -9.18 -15.87 13.18
CA PRO A 9 -7.97 -15.10 12.97
C PRO A 9 -7.75 -14.97 11.46
N PHE A 10 -7.87 -13.73 10.97
CA PHE A 10 -7.60 -13.39 9.59
C PHE A 10 -6.12 -13.68 9.31
N ASN A 11 -5.85 -14.87 8.84
CA ASN A 11 -4.52 -15.28 8.41
C ASN A 11 -4.27 -14.62 7.04
N LEU A 12 -3.82 -13.37 7.08
CA LEU A 12 -3.20 -12.69 5.95
C LEU A 12 -1.86 -13.37 5.64
N GLU A 13 -1.90 -14.65 5.30
CA GLU A 13 -0.87 -15.19 4.43
C GLU A 13 -1.09 -14.52 3.07
N ALA A 14 -0.50 -13.32 2.92
CA ALA A 14 -0.31 -12.74 1.61
C ALA A 14 0.27 -13.85 0.74
N LYS A 15 -0.54 -14.39 -0.17
CA LYS A 15 -0.21 -15.53 -1.04
C LYS A 15 1.20 -15.28 -1.57
N LYS A 16 2.17 -16.00 -1.02
CA LYS A 16 3.59 -15.86 -1.31
C LYS A 16 3.72 -15.94 -2.82
N SER A 17 4.03 -14.82 -3.45
CA SER A 17 4.31 -14.78 -4.87
C SER A 17 5.38 -15.83 -5.14
N THR A 18 5.06 -16.88 -5.88
CA THR A 18 5.95 -17.99 -6.19
C THR A 18 7.02 -17.62 -7.20
N GLY A 19 7.17 -16.34 -7.52
CA GLY A 19 8.12 -15.84 -8.49
C GLY A 19 9.13 -14.88 -7.85
N ARG A 20 10.40 -15.14 -8.07
CA ARG A 20 11.52 -14.26 -7.75
C ARG A 20 11.53 -12.98 -8.62
N ALA A 21 10.38 -12.37 -8.87
CA ALA A 21 10.24 -11.20 -9.72
C ALA A 21 9.05 -10.33 -9.28
N TRP A 22 9.05 -9.06 -9.70
CA TRP A 22 7.86 -8.21 -9.59
C TRP A 22 6.72 -8.79 -10.42
N LYS A 23 5.49 -8.81 -9.88
CA LYS A 23 4.28 -9.28 -10.61
C LYS A 23 4.07 -8.55 -11.92
N ASP A 24 4.34 -7.24 -11.90
CA ASP A 24 4.16 -6.35 -13.04
C ASP A 24 5.37 -5.43 -13.23
N SER A 25 5.57 -4.99 -14.47
CA SER A 25 6.56 -3.96 -14.75
C SER A 25 6.20 -2.63 -14.06
N LEU A 26 7.20 -1.77 -13.84
CA LEU A 26 7.03 -0.46 -13.22
C LEU A 26 5.97 0.39 -13.94
N PHE A 27 5.99 0.37 -15.27
CA PHE A 27 5.12 1.18 -16.13
C PHE A 27 3.76 0.54 -16.44
N ALA A 28 3.46 -0.64 -15.92
CA ALA A 28 2.13 -1.26 -16.05
C ALA A 28 1.09 -0.61 -15.12
N CYS A 29 1.25 0.67 -14.76
CA CYS A 29 0.36 1.37 -13.85
C CYS A 29 -1.07 1.52 -14.40
N THR A 30 -1.26 1.46 -15.71
CA THR A 30 -2.56 1.54 -16.37
C THR A 30 -3.23 0.18 -16.61
N ARG A 31 -2.64 -0.94 -16.16
CA ARG A 31 -3.14 -2.30 -16.41
C ARG A 31 -4.63 -2.48 -16.04
N TYR A 32 -5.06 -1.88 -14.94
CA TYR A 32 -6.45 -1.93 -14.47
C TYR A 32 -7.30 -0.73 -14.90
N GLY A 33 -6.78 0.10 -15.81
CA GLY A 33 -7.43 1.31 -16.31
C GLY A 33 -6.98 2.59 -15.61
N LEU A 34 -7.22 3.73 -16.28
CA LEU A 34 -6.78 5.05 -15.78
C LEU A 34 -7.54 5.53 -14.55
N ILE A 35 -8.79 5.05 -14.35
CA ILE A 35 -9.66 5.47 -13.23
C ILE A 35 -9.55 4.47 -12.06
N HIS A 36 -8.70 3.46 -12.15
CA HIS A 36 -8.55 2.48 -11.07
C HIS A 36 -8.10 3.18 -9.77
N PRO A 37 -8.74 2.88 -8.60
CA PRO A 37 -8.47 3.55 -7.34
C PRO A 37 -6.99 3.60 -6.95
N SER A 38 -6.23 2.53 -7.20
CA SER A 38 -4.80 2.50 -6.88
C SER A 38 -3.99 3.50 -7.71
N LEU A 39 -4.32 3.71 -9.00
CA LEU A 39 -3.62 4.67 -9.84
C LEU A 39 -4.01 6.11 -9.47
N VAL A 40 -5.30 6.37 -9.29
CA VAL A 40 -5.80 7.69 -8.86
C VAL A 40 -5.17 8.09 -7.53
N CYS A 41 -5.16 7.18 -6.53
CA CYS A 41 -4.49 7.44 -5.25
C CYS A 41 -2.99 7.65 -5.41
N ALA A 42 -2.32 6.86 -6.25
CA ALA A 42 -0.88 7.02 -6.50
C ALA A 42 -0.52 8.40 -7.07
N CYS A 43 -1.38 8.96 -7.93
CA CYS A 43 -1.16 10.27 -8.56
C CYS A 43 -1.56 11.43 -7.64
N CYS A 44 -2.75 11.34 -6.99
CA CYS A 44 -3.30 12.45 -6.22
C CYS A 44 -2.83 12.47 -4.77
N CYS A 45 -2.75 11.30 -4.14
CA CYS A 45 -2.48 11.12 -2.72
C CYS A 45 -1.61 9.89 -2.45
N PRO A 46 -0.34 9.86 -2.93
CA PRO A 46 0.53 8.68 -2.82
C PRO A 46 0.74 8.22 -1.37
N LEU A 47 0.69 9.13 -0.41
CA LEU A 47 0.82 8.80 1.01
C LEU A 47 -0.35 7.96 1.54
N ILE A 48 -1.56 8.19 1.04
CA ILE A 48 -2.74 7.39 1.40
C ILE A 48 -2.59 5.95 0.89
N LEU A 49 -2.25 5.79 -0.40
CA LEU A 49 -2.02 4.47 -0.97
C LEU A 49 -0.86 3.74 -0.29
N LEU A 50 0.22 4.47 0.03
CA LEU A 50 1.35 3.91 0.77
C LEU A 50 0.94 3.46 2.18
N GLY A 51 0.08 4.23 2.87
CA GLY A 51 -0.51 3.85 4.16
C GLY A 51 -1.33 2.56 4.09
N GLN A 52 -2.12 2.38 3.02
CA GLN A 52 -2.87 1.15 2.76
C GLN A 52 -1.92 -0.06 2.55
N ILE A 53 -0.87 0.13 1.74
CA ILE A 53 0.15 -0.89 1.49
C ILE A 53 0.86 -1.28 2.80
N MET A 54 1.28 -0.30 3.60
CA MET A 54 1.95 -0.52 4.88
C MET A 54 1.07 -1.24 5.89
N THR A 55 -0.24 -0.93 5.91
CA THR A 55 -1.21 -1.66 6.74
C THR A 55 -1.31 -3.14 6.33
N ARG A 56 -1.35 -3.43 5.02
CA ARG A 56 -1.29 -4.83 4.50
C ARG A 56 -0.02 -5.55 4.91
N LEU A 57 1.11 -4.82 4.92
CA LEU A 57 2.43 -5.36 5.28
C LEU A 57 2.67 -5.40 6.79
N LYS A 58 1.71 -4.96 7.61
CA LYS A 58 1.82 -4.88 9.09
C LYS A 58 2.97 -3.99 9.54
N MET A 59 3.17 -2.88 8.84
CA MET A 59 4.21 -1.89 9.13
C MET A 59 3.64 -0.66 9.83
N ASP A 60 4.48 0.01 10.63
CA ASP A 60 4.18 1.30 11.22
C ASP A 60 4.35 2.45 10.20
N TRP A 61 3.95 3.66 10.59
CA TRP A 61 4.10 4.87 9.75
C TRP A 61 5.56 5.24 9.43
N ARG A 62 6.54 4.63 10.10
CA ARG A 62 7.98 4.80 9.84
C ARG A 62 8.55 3.75 8.90
N GLY A 63 7.73 2.79 8.47
CA GLY A 63 8.13 1.70 7.60
C GLY A 63 8.88 0.57 8.31
N ASN A 64 8.58 0.32 9.60
CA ASN A 64 9.13 -0.81 10.34
C ASN A 64 8.02 -1.82 10.64
N GLU A 65 8.36 -3.09 10.76
CA GLU A 65 7.43 -4.10 11.26
C GLU A 65 7.01 -3.78 12.70
N THR A 66 5.74 -3.97 13.01
CA THR A 66 5.21 -3.56 14.30
C THR A 66 4.08 -4.47 14.80
N SER A 67 3.63 -4.22 16.04
CA SER A 67 2.56 -4.97 16.68
C SER A 67 1.18 -4.71 16.05
N PRO A 68 0.20 -5.62 16.23
CA PRO A 68 -1.16 -5.47 15.72
C PRO A 68 -1.87 -4.18 16.14
N VAL A 69 -1.56 -3.65 17.30
CA VAL A 69 -2.16 -2.42 17.83
C VAL A 69 -1.69 -1.19 17.06
N GLU A 70 -0.44 -1.19 16.62
CA GLU A 70 0.16 -0.03 15.94
C GLU A 70 -0.08 -0.03 14.44
N TRP A 71 0.05 -1.16 13.73
CA TRP A 71 -0.20 -1.18 12.29
C TRP A 71 -1.67 -0.83 11.94
N ASN A 72 -2.63 -1.12 12.83
CA ASN A 72 -4.02 -0.68 12.65
C ASN A 72 -4.19 0.85 12.65
N LYS A 73 -3.25 1.58 13.27
CA LYS A 73 -3.26 3.05 13.29
C LYS A 73 -2.52 3.65 12.11
N THR A 74 -1.69 2.87 11.42
CA THR A 74 -0.80 3.36 10.35
C THR A 74 -1.58 4.08 9.26
N PHE A 75 -2.64 3.48 8.73
CA PHE A 75 -3.46 4.13 7.70
C PHE A 75 -4.02 5.48 8.17
N ARG A 76 -4.59 5.54 9.39
CA ARG A 76 -5.15 6.79 9.93
C ARG A 76 -4.07 7.86 10.12
N THR A 77 -2.90 7.47 10.62
CA THR A 77 -1.77 8.38 10.77
C THR A 77 -1.31 8.92 9.42
N MET A 78 -1.15 8.06 8.42
CA MET A 78 -0.74 8.45 7.07
C MET A 78 -1.77 9.33 6.39
N LEU A 79 -3.07 9.05 6.58
CA LEU A 79 -4.16 9.89 6.09
C LEU A 79 -4.10 11.29 6.71
N LEU A 80 -3.97 11.39 8.04
CA LEU A 80 -3.91 12.66 8.74
C LEU A 80 -2.66 13.46 8.36
N VAL A 81 -1.49 12.83 8.31
CA VAL A 81 -0.23 13.46 7.89
C VAL A 81 -0.34 13.94 6.45
N GLY A 82 -0.90 13.11 5.55
CA GLY A 82 -1.08 13.48 4.15
C GLY A 82 -2.02 14.68 3.96
N LEU A 83 -3.18 14.67 4.60
CA LEU A 83 -4.14 15.77 4.54
C LEU A 83 -3.57 17.05 5.15
N PHE A 84 -2.99 16.96 6.34
CA PHE A 84 -2.39 18.11 7.01
C PHE A 84 -1.26 18.72 6.18
N SER A 85 -0.36 17.90 5.64
CA SER A 85 0.73 18.35 4.76
C SER A 85 0.19 19.08 3.53
N LYS A 86 -0.84 18.54 2.87
CA LYS A 86 -1.44 19.19 1.70
C LYS A 86 -2.10 20.52 2.03
N ILE A 87 -2.79 20.62 3.15
CA ILE A 87 -3.39 21.88 3.63
C ILE A 87 -2.29 22.92 3.90
N MET A 88 -1.22 22.55 4.63
CA MET A 88 -0.11 23.43 4.94
C MET A 88 0.63 23.89 3.69
N ILE A 89 0.91 23.00 2.77
CA ILE A 89 1.53 23.29 1.48
C ILE A 89 0.64 24.28 0.69
N TRP A 90 -0.66 24.03 0.64
CA TRP A 90 -1.61 24.92 -0.04
C TRP A 90 -1.68 26.31 0.60
N ALA A 91 -1.72 26.39 1.94
CA ALA A 91 -1.80 27.64 2.68
C ALA A 91 -0.51 28.48 2.58
N SER A 92 0.65 27.85 2.36
CA SER A 92 1.95 28.51 2.27
C SER A 92 2.34 28.94 0.84
N LYS A 93 1.45 28.79 -0.14
CA LYS A 93 1.72 29.18 -1.54
C LYS A 93 2.21 30.63 -1.65
N GLY A 94 3.29 30.81 -2.41
CA GLY A 94 3.90 32.14 -2.61
C GLY A 94 4.95 32.53 -1.55
N SER A 95 5.21 31.69 -0.55
CA SER A 95 6.26 31.90 0.45
C SER A 95 7.40 30.87 0.29
N ILE A 96 8.58 31.18 0.84
CA ILE A 96 9.70 30.23 0.90
C ILE A 96 9.33 28.97 1.70
N LEU A 97 8.41 29.10 2.65
CA LEU A 97 7.88 27.99 3.46
C LEU A 97 7.21 26.93 2.58
N TYR A 98 6.55 27.31 1.49
CA TYR A 98 5.99 26.38 0.51
C TYR A 98 7.04 25.39 -0.01
N ALA A 99 8.19 25.91 -0.45
CA ALA A 99 9.26 25.07 -0.98
C ALA A 99 9.82 24.11 0.09
N VAL A 100 10.03 24.62 1.31
CA VAL A 100 10.53 23.78 2.42
C VAL A 100 9.55 22.65 2.75
N LEU A 101 8.27 22.94 2.84
CA LEU A 101 7.24 21.96 3.17
C LEU A 101 7.08 20.93 2.04
N GLU A 102 7.06 21.36 0.77
CA GLU A 102 6.95 20.48 -0.39
C GLU A 102 8.16 19.52 -0.46
N TRP A 103 9.39 20.03 -0.34
CA TRP A 103 10.59 19.19 -0.34
C TRP A 103 10.62 18.22 0.84
N SER A 104 10.19 18.64 2.03
CA SER A 104 10.10 17.78 3.21
C SER A 104 9.08 16.64 2.99
N TYR A 105 7.92 16.97 2.40
CA TYR A 105 6.87 15.99 2.06
C TYR A 105 7.36 14.97 1.02
N VAL A 106 7.97 15.43 -0.06
CA VAL A 106 8.51 14.57 -1.11
C VAL A 106 9.63 13.67 -0.56
N SER A 107 10.56 14.23 0.22
CA SER A 107 11.65 13.48 0.85
C SER A 107 11.12 12.38 1.77
N TYR A 108 10.10 12.67 2.57
CA TYR A 108 9.45 11.68 3.42
C TYR A 108 8.78 10.56 2.61
N LEU A 109 8.06 10.92 1.53
CA LEU A 109 7.46 9.93 0.62
C LEU A 109 8.51 9.01 0.00
N VAL A 110 9.58 9.57 -0.54
CA VAL A 110 10.66 8.79 -1.17
C VAL A 110 11.32 7.87 -0.13
N PHE A 111 11.61 8.39 1.07
CA PHE A 111 12.17 7.60 2.16
C PHE A 111 11.31 6.38 2.51
N LEU A 112 10.00 6.57 2.69
CA LEU A 112 9.08 5.48 2.98
C LEU A 112 8.97 4.51 1.81
N LEU A 113 8.88 5.03 0.58
CA LEU A 113 8.76 4.22 -0.62
C LEU A 113 9.96 3.29 -0.79
N VAL A 114 11.19 3.81 -0.60
CA VAL A 114 12.42 3.01 -0.63
C VAL A 114 12.40 1.93 0.45
N LYS A 115 11.99 2.25 1.69
CA LYS A 115 11.89 1.27 2.77
C LYS A 115 10.90 0.15 2.44
N VAL A 116 9.70 0.51 1.99
CA VAL A 116 8.66 -0.46 1.66
C VAL A 116 9.05 -1.32 0.47
N ARG A 117 9.69 -0.74 -0.57
CA ARG A 117 10.21 -1.49 -1.71
C ARG A 117 11.26 -2.49 -1.28
N LYS A 118 12.23 -2.07 -0.47
CA LYS A 118 13.24 -2.96 0.10
C LYS A 118 12.59 -4.12 0.86
N TYR A 119 11.66 -3.81 1.76
CA TYR A 119 10.94 -4.83 2.54
C TYR A 119 10.21 -5.85 1.65
N VAL A 120 9.48 -5.39 0.63
CA VAL A 120 8.76 -6.26 -0.30
C VAL A 120 9.75 -7.10 -1.12
N ARG A 121 10.87 -6.52 -1.55
CA ARG A 121 11.93 -7.23 -2.27
C ARG A 121 12.52 -8.36 -1.41
N ASP A 122 12.85 -8.06 -0.15
CA ASP A 122 13.42 -9.03 0.79
C ASP A 122 12.41 -10.15 1.11
N ARG A 123 11.14 -9.80 1.35
CA ARG A 123 10.04 -10.75 1.61
C ARG A 123 9.80 -11.70 0.43
N ASP A 124 9.71 -11.15 -0.78
CA ASP A 124 9.36 -11.90 -1.99
C ASP A 124 10.63 -12.47 -2.70
N GLN A 125 11.83 -12.26 -2.11
CA GLN A 125 13.11 -12.72 -2.63
C GLN A 125 13.35 -12.29 -4.09
N ILE A 126 12.97 -11.04 -4.42
CA ILE A 126 13.16 -10.47 -5.75
C ILE A 126 14.64 -10.12 -5.94
N PRO A 127 15.33 -10.71 -6.93
CA PRO A 127 16.72 -10.42 -7.16
C PRO A 127 16.95 -8.96 -7.55
N SER A 128 18.10 -8.43 -7.15
CA SER A 128 18.58 -7.12 -7.59
C SER A 128 19.85 -7.30 -8.40
N GLU A 129 19.96 -6.59 -9.50
CA GLU A 129 21.16 -6.57 -10.34
C GLU A 129 22.23 -5.65 -9.71
N GLY A 130 22.85 -6.09 -8.63
CA GLY A 130 24.03 -5.46 -8.04
C GLY A 130 23.79 -4.35 -7.00
N TYR A 131 23.04 -3.30 -7.29
CA TYR A 131 22.84 -2.14 -6.39
C TYR A 131 21.37 -1.92 -6.05
N SER A 132 20.75 -2.87 -5.33
CA SER A 132 19.32 -2.84 -4.98
C SER A 132 18.86 -1.52 -4.34
N ALA A 133 19.66 -0.95 -3.47
CA ALA A 133 19.33 0.32 -2.80
C ALA A 133 19.30 1.51 -3.78
N LEU A 134 20.26 1.57 -4.72
CA LEU A 134 20.30 2.64 -5.72
C LEU A 134 19.17 2.50 -6.74
N GLU A 135 18.84 1.27 -7.13
CA GLU A 135 17.69 1.00 -8.00
C GLU A 135 16.38 1.48 -7.33
N ASP A 136 16.15 1.10 -6.07
CA ASP A 136 14.95 1.50 -5.34
C ASP A 136 14.87 3.02 -5.11
N ILE A 137 16.00 3.67 -4.84
CA ILE A 137 16.09 5.14 -4.76
C ILE A 137 15.80 5.76 -6.12
N GLY A 138 16.43 5.28 -7.19
CA GLY A 138 16.22 5.78 -8.54
C GLY A 138 14.76 5.68 -8.99
N VAL A 139 14.17 4.50 -8.86
CA VAL A 139 12.76 4.26 -9.20
C VAL A 139 11.81 5.12 -8.37
N SER A 140 12.07 5.25 -7.06
CA SER A 140 11.24 6.04 -6.15
C SER A 140 11.32 7.55 -6.43
N ASN A 141 12.45 8.05 -6.91
CA ASN A 141 12.60 9.46 -7.30
C ASN A 141 12.06 9.76 -8.69
N CYS A 142 12.26 8.85 -9.67
CA CYS A 142 11.85 9.09 -11.05
C CYS A 142 10.33 9.09 -11.23
N CYS A 143 9.62 8.18 -10.55
CA CYS A 143 8.16 8.07 -10.69
C CYS A 143 7.50 7.55 -9.41
N ILE A 144 7.24 8.43 -8.46
CA ILE A 144 6.51 8.08 -7.22
C ILE A 144 5.18 7.36 -7.53
N PRO A 145 4.31 7.85 -8.44
CA PRO A 145 3.06 7.17 -8.78
C PRO A 145 3.26 5.75 -9.33
N CYS A 146 4.24 5.55 -10.22
CA CYS A 146 4.52 4.24 -10.81
C CYS A 146 5.02 3.26 -9.76
N ALA A 147 5.97 3.69 -8.93
CA ALA A 147 6.55 2.86 -7.87
C ALA A 147 5.52 2.48 -6.81
N THR A 148 4.66 3.44 -6.40
CA THR A 148 3.59 3.18 -5.43
C THR A 148 2.52 2.26 -6.01
N SER A 149 2.11 2.47 -7.27
CA SER A 149 1.18 1.57 -7.97
C SER A 149 1.74 0.16 -8.14
N GLN A 150 3.04 0.02 -8.46
CA GLN A 150 3.69 -1.28 -8.55
C GLN A 150 3.62 -2.02 -7.21
N LEU A 151 3.93 -1.35 -6.10
CA LEU A 151 3.82 -1.92 -4.75
C LEU A 151 2.38 -2.30 -4.41
N ALA A 152 1.40 -1.49 -4.79
CA ALA A 152 0.00 -1.78 -4.55
C ALA A 152 -0.42 -3.08 -5.26
N ARG A 153 0.00 -3.29 -6.50
CA ARG A 153 -0.26 -4.53 -7.27
C ARG A 153 0.54 -5.73 -6.75
N GLN A 154 1.75 -5.50 -6.24
CA GLN A 154 2.56 -6.56 -5.64
C GLN A 154 1.94 -7.09 -4.34
N THR A 155 1.28 -6.21 -3.57
CA THR A 155 0.75 -6.53 -2.23
C THR A 155 -0.74 -6.88 -2.22
N ALA A 156 -1.46 -6.70 -3.34
CA ALA A 156 -2.87 -7.06 -3.50
C ALA A 156 -3.09 -7.82 -4.82
N ASN A 157 -4.20 -8.54 -4.88
CA ASN A 157 -4.63 -9.22 -6.11
C ASN A 157 -5.87 -8.53 -6.66
N TYR A 158 -5.68 -7.46 -7.43
CA TYR A 158 -6.78 -6.68 -8.02
C TYR A 158 -7.55 -7.43 -9.12
N ASP A 159 -7.11 -8.60 -9.55
CA ASP A 159 -7.88 -9.49 -10.44
C ASP A 159 -9.03 -10.19 -9.67
N GLN A 160 -8.90 -10.33 -8.34
CA GLN A 160 -9.87 -10.98 -7.46
C GLN A 160 -10.48 -10.03 -6.41
N GLU A 161 -9.86 -8.88 -6.17
CA GLU A 161 -10.19 -7.97 -5.08
C GLU A 161 -10.51 -6.58 -5.61
N ILE A 162 -11.65 -6.03 -5.20
CA ILE A 162 -12.03 -4.67 -5.59
C ILE A 162 -11.24 -3.67 -4.76
N ALA A 163 -10.61 -2.70 -5.42
CA ALA A 163 -9.88 -1.62 -4.77
C ALA A 163 -10.81 -0.53 -4.24
N TYR A 164 -10.55 -0.03 -3.03
CA TYR A 164 -11.27 1.06 -2.38
C TYR A 164 -10.33 2.18 -1.93
N PHE A 165 -10.83 3.43 -1.97
CA PHE A 165 -10.02 4.62 -1.65
C PHE A 165 -9.73 4.78 -0.16
N LEU A 166 -10.71 4.55 0.71
CA LEU A 166 -10.66 4.96 2.13
C LEU A 166 -10.74 3.79 3.12
N THR A 167 -10.62 2.56 2.67
CA THR A 167 -10.45 1.41 3.56
C THR A 167 -9.01 1.32 4.05
N GLN A 168 -8.82 0.75 5.23
CA GLN A 168 -7.49 0.69 5.87
C GLN A 168 -6.45 -0.04 5.02
N ASP A 169 -6.88 -1.10 4.34
CA ASP A 169 -6.06 -1.92 3.46
C ASP A 169 -6.27 -1.62 1.96
N GLY A 170 -7.18 -0.69 1.62
CA GLY A 170 -7.49 -0.33 0.24
C GLY A 170 -8.26 -1.41 -0.53
N LEU A 171 -8.89 -2.36 0.15
CA LEU A 171 -9.61 -3.48 -0.43
C LEU A 171 -11.06 -3.53 0.05
N SER A 172 -11.90 -4.33 -0.63
CA SER A 172 -13.31 -4.48 -0.26
C SER A 172 -13.47 -5.04 1.16
N PRO A 173 -14.32 -4.43 1.99
CA PRO A 173 -14.65 -4.96 3.32
C PRO A 173 -15.40 -6.30 3.26
N ASN A 174 -16.03 -6.63 2.13
CA ASN A 174 -16.82 -7.87 1.94
C ASN A 174 -15.95 -9.12 1.67
N ARG A 175 -14.64 -9.01 1.80
CA ARG A 175 -13.72 -10.15 1.60
C ARG A 175 -14.02 -11.35 2.52
N ALA A 176 -14.56 -11.08 3.72
CA ALA A 176 -14.97 -12.13 4.66
C ALA A 176 -16.20 -12.92 4.19
N TYR A 177 -17.07 -12.33 3.37
CA TYR A 177 -18.29 -12.98 2.88
C TYR A 177 -18.03 -13.86 1.65
N ALA A 178 -17.04 -13.55 0.82
CA ALA A 178 -16.71 -14.36 -0.37
C ALA A 178 -16.07 -15.72 0.00
N VAL A 179 -15.37 -15.79 1.14
CA VAL A 179 -14.74 -17.03 1.61
C VAL A 179 -15.73 -17.98 2.28
N THR A 180 -16.85 -17.46 2.82
CA THR A 180 -17.86 -18.29 3.50
C THR A 180 -18.88 -18.90 2.55
N THR A 181 -19.13 -18.31 1.37
CA THR A 181 -20.08 -18.86 0.39
C THR A 181 -19.54 -20.04 -0.38
N ASP A 182 -18.22 -20.13 -0.59
CA ASP A 182 -17.60 -21.25 -1.30
C ASP A 182 -17.47 -22.53 -0.45
N ASN A 183 -17.71 -22.45 0.88
CA ASN A 183 -17.62 -23.60 1.78
C ASN A 183 -18.99 -24.18 2.20
N GLU A 184 -20.11 -23.51 1.89
CA GLU A 184 -21.44 -24.03 2.22
C GLU A 184 -22.04 -24.95 1.16
N ASP A 185 -21.45 -25.01 -0.05
CA ASP A 185 -21.94 -25.87 -1.13
C ASP A 185 -21.31 -27.28 -1.16
N VAL A 186 -20.51 -27.67 -0.16
CA VAL A 186 -19.79 -28.96 -0.15
C VAL A 186 -20.39 -29.99 0.83
N GLU A 187 -21.44 -29.65 1.57
CA GLU A 187 -22.02 -30.61 2.51
C GLU A 187 -23.53 -30.81 2.33
N LEU A 188 -23.95 -31.23 1.14
CA LEU A 188 -25.23 -31.89 0.90
C LEU A 188 -25.12 -32.91 -0.26
N VAL A 189 -24.41 -34.00 -0.01
CA VAL A 189 -24.66 -35.29 -0.68
C VAL A 189 -24.49 -36.42 0.33
#